data_266aa931b6c9a635b892934e9cca4079
#
_entry.id   266aa931b6c9a635b892934e9cca4079
#
_cell.length_a   1.000
_cell.length_b   1.000
_cell.length_c   1.000
_cell.angle_alpha   90.00
_cell.angle_beta   90.00
_cell.angle_gamma   90.00
#
_symmetry.space_group_name_H-M   'P 1'
#
loop_
_entity.id
_entity.type
_entity.pdbx_description
1 polymer ?
#
loop_
_entity_poly.entity_id
_entity_poly.type
_entity_poly.pdbx_seq_one_letter_code
_entity_poly.pdbx_strand_id
1 'polypeptide(L)'
;ESLINFDLHEKYFYEQLKEIIIKGKAYLKVDLGRGKRVLVEFVSANPTGPLSVAHARQAAVGDSLANILDFLGFKVKREYYLNDEGNQINILGKSVELRLKELNKENVEFPENYYQGDYIYDIAKKIKIEKVKIKDLGEYAGEYILDIIKKELDDFGIKFDYWYSQ
;
A
#
# COMPACT_ATOMS: atom_id res chain seq x y z
N GLU A 1 11.85 -33.64 32.70
CA GLU A 1 10.97 -33.42 31.52
C GLU A 1 10.75 -34.76 30.83
N SER A 2 9.48 -35.15 30.64
CA SER A 2 9.14 -36.38 29.91
C SER A 2 9.06 -36.13 28.43
N LEU A 3 9.89 -36.82 27.64
CA LEU A 3 9.87 -36.76 26.17
C LEU A 3 9.02 -37.92 25.65
N ILE A 4 8.15 -37.64 24.67
CA ILE A 4 7.40 -38.65 23.92
C ILE A 4 7.93 -38.63 22.49
N ASN A 5 8.50 -39.73 22.03
CA ASN A 5 8.98 -39.92 20.67
C ASN A 5 7.93 -40.70 19.88
N PHE A 6 7.71 -40.31 18.63
CA PHE A 6 6.85 -40.99 17.68
C PHE A 6 7.66 -41.42 16.46
N ASP A 7 7.60 -42.70 16.14
CA ASP A 7 8.16 -43.23 14.90
C ASP A 7 7.02 -43.47 13.89
N LEU A 8 7.08 -42.78 12.73
CA LEU A 8 6.09 -42.93 11.69
C LEU A 8 6.56 -43.99 10.67
N HIS A 9 5.66 -44.90 10.32
CA HIS A 9 5.93 -45.91 9.32
C HIS A 9 6.13 -45.26 7.94
N GLU A 10 7.11 -45.76 7.15
CA GLU A 10 7.43 -45.21 5.82
C GLU A 10 6.24 -45.09 4.89
N LYS A 11 5.30 -46.05 4.95
CA LYS A 11 4.08 -46.05 4.15
C LYS A 11 3.27 -44.74 4.33
N TYR A 12 3.26 -44.14 5.54
CA TYR A 12 2.59 -42.88 5.78
C TYR A 12 3.18 -41.75 4.93
N PHE A 13 4.50 -41.67 4.86
CA PHE A 13 5.17 -40.66 4.05
C PHE A 13 4.91 -40.81 2.56
N TYR A 14 4.91 -42.07 2.05
CA TYR A 14 4.58 -42.33 0.66
C TYR A 14 3.14 -41.99 0.31
N GLU A 15 2.19 -42.24 1.21
CA GLU A 15 0.79 -41.89 1.00
C GLU A 15 0.61 -40.35 1.02
N GLN A 16 1.25 -39.65 1.96
CA GLN A 16 1.24 -38.20 2.01
C GLN A 16 1.87 -37.57 0.74
N LEU A 17 2.99 -38.13 0.27
CA LEU A 17 3.63 -37.66 -0.96
C LEU A 17 2.71 -37.82 -2.17
N LYS A 18 2.03 -38.93 -2.31
CA LYS A 18 1.04 -39.15 -3.37
C LYS A 18 -0.09 -38.15 -3.30
N GLU A 19 -0.61 -37.86 -2.11
CA GLU A 19 -1.66 -36.84 -1.92
C GLU A 19 -1.17 -35.44 -2.30
N ILE A 20 0.05 -35.08 -1.92
CA ILE A 20 0.67 -33.79 -2.29
C ILE A 20 0.74 -33.66 -3.81
N ILE A 21 1.21 -34.71 -4.51
CA ILE A 21 1.33 -34.72 -5.97
C ILE A 21 -0.06 -34.59 -6.63
N ILE A 22 -1.05 -35.33 -6.15
CA ILE A 22 -2.41 -35.33 -6.71
C ILE A 22 -3.12 -34.00 -6.45
N LYS A 23 -3.08 -33.50 -5.22
CA LYS A 23 -3.79 -32.30 -4.79
C LYS A 23 -3.05 -31.00 -5.14
N GLY A 24 -1.73 -31.06 -5.34
CA GLY A 24 -0.89 -29.90 -5.65
C GLY A 24 -1.12 -28.75 -4.65
N LYS A 25 -1.37 -27.56 -5.17
CA LYS A 25 -1.62 -26.36 -4.34
C LYS A 25 -2.83 -26.47 -3.41
N ALA A 26 -3.72 -27.42 -3.62
CA ALA A 26 -4.91 -27.61 -2.78
C ALA A 26 -4.65 -28.58 -1.61
N TYR A 27 -3.48 -29.18 -1.50
CA TYR A 27 -3.19 -30.23 -0.50
C TYR A 27 -3.43 -29.78 0.95
N LEU A 28 -3.02 -28.57 1.31
CA LEU A 28 -3.18 -28.03 2.64
C LEU A 28 -4.36 -27.05 2.77
N LYS A 29 -5.18 -26.92 1.72
CA LYS A 29 -6.28 -25.95 1.74
C LYS A 29 -7.34 -26.39 2.74
N VAL A 30 -7.55 -25.55 3.77
CA VAL A 30 -8.52 -25.79 4.83
C VAL A 30 -9.64 -24.76 4.68
N ASP A 31 -10.90 -25.20 4.76
CA ASP A 31 -12.06 -24.31 4.67
C ASP A 31 -12.60 -23.90 6.06
N LEU A 32 -11.76 -23.23 6.84
CA LEU A 32 -12.16 -22.64 8.13
C LEU A 32 -13.07 -21.42 7.94
N GLY A 33 -12.83 -20.68 6.89
CA GLY A 33 -13.57 -19.46 6.56
C GLY A 33 -15.01 -19.73 6.12
N ARG A 34 -15.30 -20.90 5.55
CA ARG A 34 -16.61 -21.29 5.03
C ARG A 34 -17.22 -20.22 4.12
N GLY A 35 -16.37 -19.59 3.31
CA GLY A 35 -16.77 -18.52 2.40
C GLY A 35 -17.20 -17.21 3.07
N LYS A 36 -16.96 -17.01 4.37
CA LYS A 36 -17.22 -15.74 5.06
C LYS A 36 -16.39 -14.63 4.42
N ARG A 37 -16.99 -13.46 4.27
CA ARG A 37 -16.34 -12.28 3.70
C ARG A 37 -15.52 -11.57 4.76
N VAL A 38 -14.31 -11.15 4.38
CA VAL A 38 -13.39 -10.37 5.22
C VAL A 38 -12.84 -9.23 4.36
N LEU A 39 -12.85 -8.03 4.91
CA LEU A 39 -12.16 -6.87 4.37
C LEU A 39 -10.91 -6.64 5.21
N VAL A 40 -9.77 -6.52 4.56
CA VAL A 40 -8.48 -6.21 5.20
C VAL A 40 -8.03 -4.85 4.66
N GLU A 41 -8.09 -3.85 5.52
CA GLU A 41 -7.55 -2.52 5.25
C GLU A 41 -6.10 -2.45 5.76
N PHE A 42 -5.20 -1.95 4.93
CA PHE A 42 -3.78 -1.79 5.33
C PHE A 42 -3.06 -0.76 4.46
N VAL A 43 -1.91 -0.29 4.94
CA VAL A 43 -1.14 0.85 4.45
C VAL A 43 -1.88 2.15 4.69
N SER A 44 -2.93 2.45 3.95
CA SER A 44 -3.82 3.62 4.10
C SER A 44 -3.07 4.92 4.40
N ALA A 45 -1.96 5.15 3.69
CA ALA A 45 -1.14 6.35 3.84
C ALA A 45 -1.79 7.52 3.10
N ASN A 46 -1.76 8.72 3.73
CA ASN A 46 -2.25 9.92 3.09
C ASN A 46 -1.38 10.29 1.89
N PRO A 47 -1.96 10.80 0.78
CA PRO A 47 -1.21 11.14 -0.43
C PRO A 47 -0.48 12.50 -0.29
N THR A 48 0.30 12.63 0.77
CA THR A 48 1.04 13.87 1.11
C THR A 48 2.56 13.68 1.04
N GLY A 49 3.03 12.50 0.68
CA GLY A 49 4.43 12.17 0.51
C GLY A 49 4.69 10.71 0.11
N PRO A 50 5.94 10.36 -0.19
CA PRO A 50 6.32 9.01 -0.58
C PRO A 50 6.11 8.01 0.56
N LEU A 51 5.95 6.73 0.21
CA LEU A 51 5.87 5.67 1.19
C LEU A 51 7.19 5.52 1.96
N SER A 52 7.09 5.17 3.23
CA SER A 52 8.22 4.89 4.11
C SER A 52 8.38 3.38 4.34
N VAL A 53 9.50 2.99 4.94
CA VAL A 53 9.73 1.59 5.39
C VAL A 53 8.63 1.10 6.35
N ALA A 54 8.02 2.02 7.14
CA ALA A 54 6.90 1.65 8.00
C ALA A 54 5.67 1.23 7.18
N HIS A 55 5.38 1.94 6.08
CA HIS A 55 4.30 1.58 5.14
C HIS A 55 4.59 0.27 4.41
N ALA A 56 5.84 0.03 3.99
CA ALA A 56 6.25 -1.25 3.39
C ALA A 56 6.04 -2.42 4.36
N ARG A 57 6.34 -2.25 5.66
CA ARG A 57 6.07 -3.26 6.68
C ARG A 57 4.56 -3.51 6.85
N GLN A 58 3.74 -2.46 6.88
CA GLN A 58 2.28 -2.60 6.92
C GLN A 58 1.75 -3.35 5.69
N ALA A 59 2.27 -3.04 4.50
CA ALA A 59 1.95 -3.71 3.25
C ALA A 59 2.26 -5.21 3.32
N ALA A 60 3.48 -5.58 3.74
CA ALA A 60 3.89 -6.97 3.86
C ALA A 60 3.04 -7.75 4.86
N VAL A 61 2.73 -7.16 6.03
CA VAL A 61 1.90 -7.81 7.07
C VAL A 61 0.45 -7.94 6.60
N GLY A 62 -0.13 -6.86 6.03
CA GLY A 62 -1.51 -6.85 5.57
C GLY A 62 -1.76 -7.84 4.44
N ASP A 63 -0.88 -7.86 3.43
CA ASP A 63 -0.99 -8.82 2.32
C ASP A 63 -0.77 -10.26 2.77
N SER A 64 0.20 -10.52 3.66
CA SER A 64 0.41 -11.85 4.23
C SER A 64 -0.81 -12.33 5.00
N LEU A 65 -1.43 -11.47 5.82
CA LEU A 65 -2.66 -11.78 6.53
C LEU A 65 -3.81 -12.09 5.56
N ALA A 66 -3.97 -11.26 4.53
CA ALA A 66 -5.00 -11.46 3.51
C ALA A 66 -4.80 -12.80 2.77
N ASN A 67 -3.57 -13.14 2.42
CA ASN A 67 -3.22 -14.42 1.77
C ASN A 67 -3.51 -15.62 2.69
N ILE A 68 -3.18 -15.54 3.98
CA ILE A 68 -3.48 -16.60 4.96
C ILE A 68 -5.00 -16.80 5.09
N LEU A 69 -5.76 -15.71 5.21
CA LEU A 69 -7.22 -15.78 5.31
C LEU A 69 -7.84 -16.38 4.05
N ASP A 70 -7.38 -15.99 2.86
CA ASP A 70 -7.84 -16.57 1.59
C ASP A 70 -7.51 -18.08 1.53
N PHE A 71 -6.30 -18.46 1.93
CA PHE A 71 -5.90 -19.87 2.03
C PHE A 71 -6.79 -20.68 2.97
N LEU A 72 -7.28 -20.06 4.04
CA LEU A 72 -8.20 -20.67 5.01
C LEU A 72 -9.67 -20.68 4.57
N GLY A 73 -9.98 -20.28 3.33
CA GLY A 73 -11.32 -20.36 2.75
C GLY A 73 -12.23 -19.14 3.03
N PHE A 74 -11.67 -18.02 3.50
CA PHE A 74 -12.39 -16.75 3.54
C PHE A 74 -12.43 -16.10 2.15
N LYS A 75 -13.46 -15.31 1.90
CA LYS A 75 -13.54 -14.41 0.74
C LYS A 75 -12.95 -13.06 1.11
N VAL A 76 -11.66 -12.91 0.88
CA VAL A 76 -10.91 -11.73 1.30
C VAL A 76 -10.99 -10.64 0.23
N LYS A 77 -11.12 -9.41 0.71
CA LYS A 77 -10.94 -8.18 -0.06
C LYS A 77 -9.90 -7.30 0.63
N ARG A 78 -9.06 -6.65 -0.18
CA ARG A 78 -8.01 -5.74 0.25
C ARG A 78 -8.45 -4.32 -0.04
N GLU A 79 -8.39 -3.45 0.95
CA GLU A 79 -8.78 -2.05 0.85
C GLU A 79 -7.64 -1.14 1.23
N TYR A 80 -7.49 -0.07 0.45
CA TYR A 80 -6.68 1.08 0.77
C TYR A 80 -7.62 2.26 1.00
N TYR A 81 -7.59 2.84 2.21
CA TYR A 81 -8.35 4.03 2.55
C TYR A 81 -7.52 5.27 2.27
N LEU A 82 -8.06 6.19 1.48
CA LEU A 82 -7.45 7.46 1.13
C LEU A 82 -8.11 8.57 1.95
N ASN A 83 -7.30 9.26 2.72
CA ASN A 83 -7.69 10.53 3.29
C ASN A 83 -7.11 11.63 2.39
N ASP A 84 -7.85 11.97 1.35
CA ASP A 84 -7.47 12.89 0.28
C ASP A 84 -8.10 14.28 0.43
N GLU A 85 -8.71 14.59 1.59
CA GLU A 85 -9.31 15.88 1.91
C GLU A 85 -8.67 16.53 3.16
N GLY A 86 -9.03 17.78 3.39
CA GLY A 86 -8.74 18.48 4.63
C GLY A 86 -7.41 19.23 4.66
N ASN A 87 -6.94 19.51 5.88
CA ASN A 87 -5.83 20.44 6.11
C ASN A 87 -4.49 19.97 5.51
N GLN A 88 -4.25 18.66 5.46
CA GLN A 88 -2.98 18.13 4.93
C GLN A 88 -2.86 18.37 3.41
N ILE A 89 -3.93 18.20 2.66
CA ILE A 89 -3.96 18.49 1.22
C ILE A 89 -3.82 19.99 0.96
N ASN A 90 -4.44 20.83 1.78
CA ASN A 90 -4.27 22.27 1.70
C ASN A 90 -2.81 22.70 1.95
N ILE A 91 -2.14 22.11 2.95
CA ILE A 91 -0.72 22.36 3.23
C ILE A 91 0.15 21.86 2.07
N LEU A 92 -0.18 20.70 1.49
CA LEU A 92 0.51 20.16 0.33
C LEU A 92 0.46 21.14 -0.85
N GLY A 93 -0.73 21.65 -1.17
CA GLY A 93 -0.91 22.64 -2.24
C GLY A 93 -0.11 23.92 -2.02
N LYS A 94 -0.13 24.45 -0.77
CA LYS A 94 0.68 25.62 -0.40
C LYS A 94 2.18 25.34 -0.48
N SER A 95 2.61 24.13 -0.14
CA SER A 95 4.03 23.74 -0.26
C SER A 95 4.49 23.73 -1.73
N VAL A 96 3.65 23.21 -2.63
CA VAL A 96 3.91 23.25 -4.07
C VAL A 96 3.92 24.69 -4.60
N GLU A 97 2.98 25.54 -4.15
CA GLU A 97 2.96 26.96 -4.51
C GLU A 97 4.26 27.69 -4.15
N LEU A 98 4.77 27.46 -2.93
CA LEU A 98 6.04 28.06 -2.49
C LEU A 98 7.22 27.56 -3.34
N ARG A 99 7.27 26.26 -3.69
CA ARG A 99 8.30 25.75 -4.59
C ARG A 99 8.22 26.32 -6.01
N LEU A 100 7.02 26.60 -6.51
CA LEU A 100 6.84 27.29 -7.79
C LEU A 100 7.39 28.72 -7.75
N LYS A 101 7.15 29.46 -6.66
CA LYS A 101 7.71 30.80 -6.43
C LYS A 101 9.24 30.76 -6.38
N GLU A 102 9.80 29.82 -5.62
CA GLU A 102 11.26 29.63 -5.54
C GLU A 102 11.87 29.31 -6.93
N LEU A 103 11.23 28.43 -7.73
CA LEU A 103 11.63 28.16 -9.09
C LEU A 103 11.56 29.38 -10.01
N ASN A 104 10.75 30.37 -9.68
CA ASN A 104 10.68 31.66 -10.37
C ASN A 104 11.68 32.68 -9.83
N LYS A 105 12.59 32.28 -8.93
CA LYS A 105 13.59 33.12 -8.28
C LYS A 105 13.00 34.18 -7.33
N GLU A 106 11.80 33.92 -6.80
CA GLU A 106 11.24 34.73 -5.73
C GLU A 106 11.88 34.28 -4.40
N ASN A 107 12.05 35.23 -3.48
CA ASN A 107 12.51 34.91 -2.13
C ASN A 107 11.32 34.36 -1.33
N VAL A 108 11.41 33.11 -0.88
CA VAL A 108 10.36 32.42 -0.16
C VAL A 108 10.87 31.87 1.16
N GLU A 109 10.05 31.97 2.18
CA GLU A 109 10.29 31.34 3.48
C GLU A 109 9.30 30.19 3.63
N PHE A 110 9.81 28.98 3.95
CA PHE A 110 8.98 27.82 4.19
C PHE A 110 8.61 27.73 5.66
N PRO A 111 7.30 27.74 6.01
CA PRO A 111 6.87 27.43 7.37
C PRO A 111 7.29 26.01 7.77
N GLU A 112 7.59 25.80 9.05
CA GLU A 112 8.05 24.50 9.58
C GLU A 112 7.07 23.35 9.30
N ASN A 113 5.77 23.66 9.31
CA ASN A 113 4.70 22.67 9.08
C ASN A 113 4.39 22.39 7.60
N TYR A 114 5.17 22.96 6.66
CA TYR A 114 5.00 22.70 5.24
C TYR A 114 5.88 21.55 4.76
N TYR A 115 5.43 20.87 3.71
CA TYR A 115 6.19 19.78 3.11
C TYR A 115 7.36 20.34 2.31
N GLN A 116 8.59 19.91 2.64
CA GLN A 116 9.82 20.46 2.05
C GLN A 116 10.66 19.43 1.30
N GLY A 117 10.22 18.18 1.23
CA GLY A 117 10.95 17.10 0.57
C GLY A 117 11.13 17.33 -0.94
N ASP A 118 12.10 16.65 -1.53
CA ASP A 118 12.45 16.76 -2.96
C ASP A 118 11.28 16.46 -3.88
N TYR A 119 10.37 15.59 -3.47
CA TYR A 119 9.17 15.27 -4.24
C TYR A 119 8.27 16.49 -4.49
N ILE A 120 8.22 17.47 -3.56
CA ILE A 120 7.47 18.73 -3.76
C ILE A 120 8.14 19.57 -4.85
N TYR A 121 9.47 19.57 -4.88
CA TYR A 121 10.23 20.23 -5.94
C TYR A 121 9.98 19.60 -7.30
N ASP A 122 9.95 18.28 -7.38
CA ASP A 122 9.68 17.54 -8.61
C ASP A 122 8.27 17.82 -9.15
N ILE A 123 7.26 17.87 -8.27
CA ILE A 123 5.88 18.25 -8.63
C ILE A 123 5.87 19.68 -9.19
N ALA A 124 6.45 20.63 -8.48
CA ALA A 124 6.51 22.03 -8.91
C ALA A 124 7.25 22.20 -10.26
N LYS A 125 8.35 21.48 -10.45
CA LYS A 125 9.11 21.46 -11.69
C LYS A 125 8.29 20.91 -12.86
N LYS A 126 7.55 19.84 -12.64
CA LYS A 126 6.65 19.24 -13.63
C LYS A 126 5.60 20.24 -14.07
N ILE A 127 4.91 20.87 -13.11
CA ILE A 127 3.89 21.90 -13.38
C ILE A 127 4.46 23.03 -14.22
N LYS A 128 5.66 23.52 -13.89
CA LYS A 128 6.33 24.62 -14.60
C LYS A 128 6.69 24.23 -16.04
N ILE A 129 7.15 23.00 -16.27
CA ILE A 129 7.54 22.52 -17.60
C ILE A 129 6.31 22.33 -18.49
N GLU A 130 5.28 21.70 -17.97
CA GLU A 130 4.05 21.37 -18.71
C GLU A 130 3.15 22.58 -18.93
N LYS A 131 3.40 23.71 -18.23
CA LYS A 131 2.60 24.96 -18.28
C LYS A 131 1.11 24.71 -18.05
N VAL A 132 0.77 23.71 -17.23
CA VAL A 132 -0.62 23.37 -16.93
C VAL A 132 -1.21 24.44 -16.01
N LYS A 133 -2.42 24.91 -16.35
CA LYS A 133 -3.21 25.73 -15.43
C LYS A 133 -3.95 24.81 -14.47
N ILE A 134 -3.44 24.71 -13.26
CA ILE A 134 -4.01 23.87 -12.20
C ILE A 134 -4.94 24.73 -11.37
N LYS A 135 -6.17 24.27 -11.16
CA LYS A 135 -7.18 24.95 -10.38
C LYS A 135 -6.91 24.79 -8.87
N ASP A 136 -6.53 23.57 -8.48
CA ASP A 136 -6.19 23.22 -7.12
C ASP A 136 -4.84 22.49 -7.09
N LEU A 137 -3.83 23.10 -6.48
CA LEU A 137 -2.49 22.55 -6.38
C LEU A 137 -2.41 21.38 -5.38
N GLY A 138 -3.28 21.38 -4.37
CA GLY A 138 -3.32 20.31 -3.36
C GLY A 138 -3.86 19.02 -3.98
N GLU A 139 -5.00 19.13 -4.66
CA GLU A 139 -5.63 18.02 -5.40
C GLU A 139 -4.66 17.42 -6.44
N TYR A 140 -4.08 18.26 -7.29
CA TYR A 140 -3.11 17.82 -8.29
C TYR A 140 -1.89 17.10 -7.67
N ALA A 141 -1.34 17.68 -6.59
CA ALA A 141 -0.19 17.09 -5.93
C ALA A 141 -0.55 15.77 -5.22
N GLY A 142 -1.73 15.70 -4.61
CA GLY A 142 -2.26 14.49 -4.01
C GLY A 142 -2.43 13.37 -5.03
N GLU A 143 -3.05 13.65 -6.19
CA GLU A 143 -3.18 12.67 -7.29
C GLU A 143 -1.82 12.22 -7.81
N TYR A 144 -0.89 13.14 -8.01
CA TYR A 144 0.47 12.81 -8.45
C TYR A 144 1.18 11.86 -7.48
N ILE A 145 1.09 12.13 -6.18
CA ILE A 145 1.69 11.28 -5.15
C ILE A 145 0.97 9.93 -5.07
N LEU A 146 -0.35 9.92 -5.21
CA LEU A 146 -1.14 8.70 -5.22
C LEU A 146 -0.75 7.75 -6.36
N ASP A 147 -0.47 8.30 -7.55
CA ASP A 147 0.00 7.49 -8.67
C ASP A 147 1.38 6.85 -8.39
N ILE A 148 2.26 7.59 -7.70
CA ILE A 148 3.54 7.04 -7.24
C ILE A 148 3.30 5.92 -6.22
N ILE A 149 2.44 6.15 -5.22
CA ILE A 149 2.09 5.15 -4.19
C ILE A 149 1.54 3.86 -4.82
N LYS A 150 0.61 3.99 -5.76
CA LYS A 150 0.04 2.84 -6.50
C LYS A 150 1.12 2.05 -7.22
N LYS A 151 2.01 2.77 -7.90
CA LYS A 151 3.12 2.14 -8.63
C LYS A 151 4.09 1.44 -7.69
N GLU A 152 4.51 2.08 -6.60
CA GLU A 152 5.42 1.48 -5.61
C GLU A 152 4.82 0.22 -4.97
N LEU A 153 3.52 0.23 -4.66
CA LEU A 153 2.82 -0.94 -4.12
C LEU A 153 2.71 -2.07 -5.15
N ASP A 154 2.44 -1.75 -6.42
CA ASP A 154 2.41 -2.76 -7.49
C ASP A 154 3.81 -3.35 -7.74
N ASP A 155 4.85 -2.51 -7.77
CA ASP A 155 6.26 -2.95 -7.88
C ASP A 155 6.66 -3.82 -6.67
N PHE A 156 6.12 -3.58 -5.49
CA PHE A 156 6.31 -4.41 -4.29
C PHE A 156 5.47 -5.70 -4.31
N GLY A 157 4.58 -5.86 -5.31
CA GLY A 157 3.72 -7.04 -5.48
C GLY A 157 2.42 -6.99 -4.70
N ILE A 158 2.05 -5.84 -4.14
CA ILE A 158 0.83 -5.65 -3.35
C ILE A 158 -0.29 -5.12 -4.25
N LYS A 159 -1.45 -5.80 -4.21
CA LYS A 159 -2.63 -5.40 -4.99
C LYS A 159 -3.81 -5.18 -4.08
N PHE A 160 -4.53 -4.09 -4.31
CA PHE A 160 -5.76 -3.76 -3.61
C PHE A 160 -6.97 -3.99 -4.53
N ASP A 161 -8.05 -4.50 -3.95
CA ASP A 161 -9.34 -4.64 -4.63
C ASP A 161 -10.09 -3.31 -4.67
N TYR A 162 -9.92 -2.51 -3.63
CA TYR A 162 -10.60 -1.21 -3.47
C TYR A 162 -9.63 -0.13 -3.02
N TRP A 163 -9.79 1.03 -3.64
CA TRP A 163 -9.21 2.30 -3.23
C TRP A 163 -10.37 3.20 -2.84
N TYR A 164 -10.59 3.35 -1.53
CA TYR A 164 -11.69 4.14 -1.01
C TYR A 164 -11.20 5.55 -0.71
N SER A 165 -11.82 6.55 -1.33
CA SER A 165 -11.61 7.99 -1.07
C SER A 165 -12.65 8.49 -0.08
N GLN A 166 -12.24 9.36 0.84
CA GLN A 166 -13.10 9.92 1.89
C GLN A 166 -14.17 10.84 1.30
#